data_c3a8af93ceea4bb83ca1e4385f141147
#
_entry.id   c3a8af93ceea4bb83ca1e4385f141147
#
_cell.length_a   1.000
_cell.length_b   1.000
_cell.length_c   1.000
_cell.angle_alpha   90.00
_cell.angle_beta   90.00
_cell.angle_gamma   90.00
#
_symmetry.space_group_name_H-M   'P 1'
#
loop_
_entity.id
_entity.type
_entity.pdbx_description
1 polymer ?
#
loop_
_entity_poly.entity_id
_entity_poly.type
_entity_poly.pdbx_seq_one_letter_code
_entity_poly.pdbx_strand_id
1 'polypeptide(L)'
;KVFEPNFEDYTKRFETVNSNILRGNSYLANLTCKVTVDCNLTFEDIFLRAKGKYNILLKDKNSNRQFVCFSPETFVKIKNGMIYSYPMKGTIDASLPEAEQVLMGDKKEAAEHATIVDLIRNDLSRVAEHVSVDKYRYLDVLHTNKGDILQTSSEISGKLPTGYQKHIGNILDAMLPAGSITGAPKDKTMEIINESE
;
A
#
# COMPACT_ATOMS: atom_id res chain seq x y z
N LYS A 1 9.41 -19.20 15.80
CA LYS A 1 9.13 -20.23 14.77
C LYS A 1 8.13 -19.65 13.78
N VAL A 2 8.37 -19.82 12.50
CA VAL A 2 7.47 -19.40 11.41
C VAL A 2 6.81 -20.66 10.86
N PHE A 3 5.50 -20.60 10.65
CA PHE A 3 4.72 -21.68 10.05
C PHE A 3 4.34 -21.24 8.64
N GLU A 4 4.86 -21.90 7.65
CA GLU A 4 4.59 -21.60 6.25
C GLU A 4 3.12 -21.87 5.90
N PRO A 5 2.51 -21.04 5.04
CA PRO A 5 1.19 -21.31 4.51
C PRO A 5 1.14 -22.63 3.74
N ASN A 6 0.00 -23.30 3.75
CA ASN A 6 -0.19 -24.50 2.94
C ASN A 6 -0.18 -24.11 1.44
N PHE A 7 0.71 -24.73 0.67
CA PHE A 7 0.88 -24.42 -0.75
C PHE A 7 -0.36 -24.78 -1.58
N GLU A 8 -1.06 -25.87 -1.23
CA GLU A 8 -2.29 -26.26 -1.93
C GLU A 8 -3.43 -25.24 -1.72
N ASP A 9 -3.59 -24.73 -0.48
CA ASP A 9 -4.56 -23.69 -0.18
C ASP A 9 -4.20 -22.39 -0.90
N TYR A 10 -2.91 -22.03 -0.92
CA TYR A 10 -2.45 -20.87 -1.68
C TYR A 10 -2.76 -21.01 -3.17
N THR A 11 -2.51 -22.18 -3.76
CA THR A 11 -2.78 -22.44 -5.17
C THR A 11 -4.25 -22.26 -5.51
N LYS A 12 -5.16 -22.79 -4.69
CA LYS A 12 -6.62 -22.60 -4.90
C LYS A 12 -7.02 -21.13 -4.88
N ARG A 13 -6.51 -20.36 -3.92
CA ARG A 13 -6.76 -18.92 -3.81
C ARG A 13 -6.19 -18.16 -5.01
N PHE A 14 -4.97 -18.49 -5.40
CA PHE A 14 -4.32 -17.92 -6.58
C PHE A 14 -5.10 -18.21 -7.86
N GLU A 15 -5.59 -19.44 -8.06
CA GLU A 15 -6.39 -19.82 -9.22
C GLU A 15 -7.69 -19.01 -9.31
N THR A 16 -8.35 -18.75 -8.18
CA THR A 16 -9.54 -17.90 -8.12
C THR A 16 -9.22 -16.49 -8.59
N VAL A 17 -8.17 -15.87 -8.07
CA VAL A 17 -7.76 -14.52 -8.48
C VAL A 17 -7.34 -14.50 -9.94
N ASN A 18 -6.47 -15.43 -10.36
CA ASN A 18 -5.92 -15.49 -11.71
C ASN A 18 -7.02 -15.70 -12.76
N SER A 19 -7.99 -16.59 -12.49
CA SER A 19 -9.12 -16.81 -13.42
C SER A 19 -9.99 -15.57 -13.60
N ASN A 20 -10.16 -14.76 -12.55
CA ASN A 20 -10.87 -13.49 -12.63
C ASN A 20 -10.09 -12.44 -13.42
N ILE A 21 -8.77 -12.38 -13.27
CA ILE A 21 -7.90 -11.50 -14.07
C ILE A 21 -7.97 -11.90 -15.56
N LEU A 22 -7.85 -13.18 -15.87
CA LEU A 22 -7.92 -13.68 -17.26
C LEU A 22 -9.28 -13.42 -17.92
N ARG A 23 -10.36 -13.37 -17.16
CA ARG A 23 -11.71 -13.00 -17.63
C ARG A 23 -11.92 -11.49 -17.75
N GLY A 24 -10.95 -10.66 -17.36
CA GLY A 24 -11.07 -9.22 -17.37
C GLY A 24 -11.93 -8.63 -16.23
N ASN A 25 -12.24 -9.41 -15.19
CA ASN A 25 -12.98 -8.93 -14.02
C ASN A 25 -12.13 -8.02 -13.13
N SER A 26 -10.81 -8.18 -13.16
CA SER A 26 -9.84 -7.33 -12.49
C SER A 26 -8.58 -7.22 -13.34
N TYR A 27 -7.86 -6.11 -13.23
CA TYR A 27 -6.58 -5.87 -13.91
C TYR A 27 -5.39 -6.06 -12.99
N LEU A 28 -5.61 -5.85 -11.70
CA LEU A 28 -4.61 -5.95 -10.64
C LEU A 28 -5.31 -6.40 -9.36
N ALA A 29 -4.76 -7.38 -8.68
CA ALA A 29 -5.22 -7.83 -7.36
C ALA A 29 -4.02 -8.14 -6.47
N ASN A 30 -4.16 -7.86 -5.18
CA ASN A 30 -3.17 -8.23 -4.17
C ASN A 30 -3.74 -9.38 -3.32
N LEU A 31 -3.22 -10.59 -3.54
CA LEU A 31 -3.60 -11.77 -2.76
C LEU A 31 -2.70 -11.88 -1.53
N THR A 32 -3.29 -11.82 -0.35
CA THR A 32 -2.56 -11.87 0.92
C THR A 32 -2.64 -13.26 1.56
N CYS A 33 -1.54 -13.72 2.13
CA CYS A 33 -1.49 -14.95 2.91
C CYS A 33 -1.09 -14.66 4.35
N LYS A 34 -1.86 -15.19 5.28
CA LYS A 34 -1.54 -15.13 6.70
C LYS A 34 -0.41 -16.09 7.02
N VAL A 35 0.66 -15.57 7.61
CA VAL A 35 1.77 -16.36 8.16
C VAL A 35 1.69 -16.36 9.68
N THR A 36 1.61 -17.55 10.27
CA THR A 36 1.63 -17.69 11.72
C THR A 36 3.06 -17.68 12.24
N VAL A 37 3.32 -16.88 13.26
CA VAL A 37 4.64 -16.76 13.89
C VAL A 37 4.50 -17.03 15.39
N ASP A 38 5.26 -18.00 15.88
CA ASP A 38 5.46 -18.24 17.32
C ASP A 38 6.69 -17.47 17.78
N CYS A 39 6.47 -16.49 18.66
CA CYS A 39 7.46 -15.54 19.13
C CYS A 39 7.35 -15.37 20.65
N ASN A 40 8.49 -15.28 21.32
CA ASN A 40 8.59 -15.05 22.76
C ASN A 40 8.57 -13.55 23.16
N LEU A 41 8.35 -12.67 22.19
CA LEU A 41 8.24 -11.22 22.42
C LEU A 41 6.78 -10.81 22.51
N THR A 42 6.49 -9.85 23.38
CA THR A 42 5.18 -9.18 23.40
C THR A 42 5.05 -8.20 22.22
N PHE A 43 3.83 -7.73 21.93
CA PHE A 43 3.64 -6.70 20.91
C PHE A 43 4.36 -5.39 21.28
N GLU A 44 4.46 -5.08 22.57
CA GLU A 44 5.23 -3.94 23.08
C GLU A 44 6.73 -4.11 22.83
N ASP A 45 7.27 -5.30 23.11
CA ASP A 45 8.68 -5.60 22.85
C ASP A 45 9.01 -5.43 21.37
N ILE A 46 8.12 -5.92 20.49
CA ILE A 46 8.27 -5.78 19.04
C ILE A 46 8.20 -4.31 18.65
N PHE A 47 7.21 -3.56 19.16
CA PHE A 47 7.03 -2.14 18.87
C PHE A 47 8.22 -1.28 19.30
N LEU A 48 8.83 -1.58 20.43
CA LEU A 48 9.99 -0.84 20.95
C LEU A 48 11.29 -1.16 20.20
N ARG A 49 11.41 -2.35 19.64
CA ARG A 49 12.65 -2.82 18.97
C ARG A 49 12.65 -2.56 17.48
N ALA A 50 11.51 -2.72 16.83
CA ALA A 50 11.38 -2.49 15.39
C ALA A 50 11.35 -0.99 15.07
N LYS A 51 11.82 -0.65 13.87
CA LYS A 51 11.84 0.73 13.38
C LYS A 51 11.15 0.80 12.03
N GLY A 52 10.29 1.75 11.86
CA GLY A 52 9.64 2.11 10.61
C GLY A 52 9.40 3.61 10.55
N LYS A 53 9.09 4.13 9.40
CA LYS A 53 8.73 5.56 9.22
C LYS A 53 7.45 5.89 9.99
N TYR A 54 6.48 4.97 9.94
CA TYR A 54 5.22 5.03 10.67
C TYR A 54 5.06 3.76 11.49
N ASN A 55 4.82 3.92 12.78
CA ASN A 55 4.69 2.82 13.71
C ASN A 55 3.38 2.97 14.48
N ILE A 56 2.63 1.90 14.63
CA ILE A 56 1.43 1.87 15.45
C ILE A 56 1.41 0.59 16.29
N LEU A 57 1.08 0.74 17.56
CA LEU A 57 0.66 -0.34 18.45
C LEU A 57 -0.77 -0.03 18.88
N LEU A 58 -1.70 -0.91 18.53
CA LEU A 58 -3.09 -0.80 18.95
C LEU A 58 -3.45 -1.94 19.91
N LYS A 59 -4.12 -1.57 20.99
CA LYS A 59 -4.72 -2.49 21.96
C LYS A 59 -6.17 -2.09 22.18
N ASP A 60 -7.09 -2.88 21.70
CA ASP A 60 -8.51 -2.70 21.97
C ASP A 60 -8.93 -3.62 23.11
N LYS A 61 -9.26 -3.01 24.23
CA LYS A 61 -9.68 -3.73 25.45
C LYS A 61 -11.07 -4.38 25.30
N ASN A 62 -11.92 -3.84 24.43
CA ASN A 62 -13.29 -4.31 24.28
C ASN A 62 -13.35 -5.57 23.40
N SER A 63 -12.57 -5.61 22.33
CA SER A 63 -12.53 -6.75 21.41
C SER A 63 -11.38 -7.73 21.68
N ASN A 64 -10.55 -7.46 22.67
CA ASN A 64 -9.30 -8.19 22.96
C ASN A 64 -8.38 -8.29 21.72
N ARG A 65 -8.48 -7.33 20.80
CA ARG A 65 -7.64 -7.26 19.61
C ARG A 65 -6.42 -6.39 19.87
N GLN A 66 -5.28 -6.87 19.42
CA GLN A 66 -4.06 -6.09 19.45
C GLN A 66 -3.23 -6.37 18.21
N PHE A 67 -2.54 -5.36 17.72
CA PHE A 67 -1.60 -5.49 16.61
C PHE A 67 -0.51 -4.43 16.67
N VAL A 68 0.60 -4.72 16.00
CA VAL A 68 1.65 -3.76 15.67
C VAL A 68 1.76 -3.66 14.15
N CYS A 69 2.03 -2.46 13.65
CA CYS A 69 2.28 -2.23 12.24
C CYS A 69 3.45 -1.26 12.07
N PHE A 70 4.27 -1.52 11.07
CA PHE A 70 5.39 -0.70 10.67
C PHE A 70 5.28 -0.46 9.16
N SER A 71 5.15 0.79 8.74
CA SER A 71 4.98 1.14 7.33
C SER A 71 6.04 2.12 6.87
N PRO A 72 6.66 1.91 5.70
CA PRO A 72 7.49 2.91 5.04
C PRO A 72 6.65 3.93 4.28
N GLU A 73 5.43 3.57 3.89
CA GLU A 73 4.57 4.33 2.98
C GLU A 73 3.60 5.24 3.73
N THR A 74 3.39 6.44 3.19
CA THR A 74 2.38 7.38 3.66
C THR A 74 1.06 7.07 2.96
N PHE A 75 0.05 6.63 3.70
CA PHE A 75 -1.29 6.47 3.14
C PHE A 75 -1.82 7.80 2.62
N VAL A 76 -2.05 8.75 3.52
CA VAL A 76 -2.41 10.13 3.18
C VAL A 76 -1.80 11.12 4.15
N LYS A 77 -1.61 12.36 3.67
CA LYS A 77 -1.18 13.50 4.48
C LYS A 77 -2.13 14.66 4.22
N ILE A 78 -2.75 15.17 5.28
CA ILE A 78 -3.63 16.34 5.19
C ILE A 78 -2.92 17.54 5.80
N LYS A 79 -2.79 18.62 5.03
CA LYS A 79 -2.16 19.86 5.46
C LYS A 79 -2.75 21.06 4.72
N ASN A 80 -3.17 22.09 5.46
CA ASN A 80 -3.64 23.36 4.92
C ASN A 80 -4.78 23.22 3.88
N GLY A 81 -5.74 22.32 4.12
CA GLY A 81 -6.85 22.10 3.19
C GLY A 81 -6.52 21.24 1.98
N MET A 82 -5.31 20.76 1.87
CA MET A 82 -4.87 19.83 0.84
C MET A 82 -4.70 18.43 1.41
N ILE A 83 -5.05 17.41 0.63
CA ILE A 83 -4.74 16.02 0.87
C ILE A 83 -3.69 15.55 -0.13
N TYR A 84 -2.72 14.79 0.34
CA TYR A 84 -1.61 14.26 -0.45
C TYR A 84 -1.52 12.75 -0.28
N SER A 85 -1.10 12.06 -1.34
CA SER A 85 -0.68 10.67 -1.29
C SER A 85 0.62 10.49 -2.07
N TYR A 86 1.41 9.50 -1.67
CA TYR A 86 2.75 9.26 -2.20
C TYR A 86 2.89 7.79 -2.61
N PRO A 87 2.22 7.36 -3.70
CA PRO A 87 2.36 5.98 -4.16
C PRO A 87 3.80 5.66 -4.52
N MET A 88 4.23 4.48 -4.09
CA MET A 88 5.58 3.96 -4.30
C MET A 88 5.51 2.64 -5.05
N LYS A 89 6.36 2.48 -6.10
CA LYS A 89 6.42 1.24 -6.87
C LYS A 89 7.78 1.13 -7.60
N GLY A 90 8.32 -0.08 -7.61
CA GLY A 90 9.63 -0.33 -8.15
C GLY A 90 10.74 -0.05 -7.13
N THR A 91 11.59 -1.04 -6.90
CA THR A 91 12.64 -0.99 -5.88
C THR A 91 13.89 -1.66 -6.42
N ILE A 92 15.04 -1.06 -6.16
CA ILE A 92 16.35 -1.63 -6.51
C ILE A 92 17.36 -1.35 -5.39
N ASP A 93 18.34 -2.23 -5.22
CA ASP A 93 19.46 -1.99 -4.33
C ASP A 93 20.29 -0.79 -4.82
N ALA A 94 20.44 0.22 -3.97
CA ALA A 94 21.14 1.46 -4.32
C ALA A 94 22.64 1.26 -4.54
N SER A 95 23.22 0.14 -4.09
CA SER A 95 24.63 -0.18 -4.27
C SER A 95 24.97 -0.76 -5.66
N LEU A 96 23.96 -1.13 -6.44
CA LEU A 96 24.17 -1.66 -7.78
C LEU A 96 24.66 -0.58 -8.75
N PRO A 97 25.57 -0.92 -9.67
CA PRO A 97 25.97 0.00 -10.73
C PRO A 97 24.77 0.49 -11.54
N GLU A 98 24.70 1.77 -11.82
CA GLU A 98 23.63 2.39 -12.63
C GLU A 98 22.20 2.12 -12.12
N ALA A 99 22.04 1.87 -10.78
CA ALA A 99 20.76 1.52 -10.17
C ALA A 99 19.62 2.48 -10.55
N GLU A 100 19.88 3.78 -10.62
CA GLU A 100 18.92 4.79 -11.03
C GLU A 100 18.45 4.59 -12.48
N GLN A 101 19.40 4.43 -13.41
CA GLN A 101 19.10 4.24 -14.84
C GLN A 101 18.33 2.94 -15.06
N VAL A 102 18.74 1.85 -14.38
CA VAL A 102 18.07 0.55 -14.45
C VAL A 102 16.63 0.68 -13.96
N LEU A 103 16.41 1.26 -12.78
CA LEU A 103 15.07 1.41 -12.22
C LEU A 103 14.18 2.34 -13.07
N MET A 104 14.71 3.48 -13.50
CA MET A 104 13.95 4.44 -14.32
C MET A 104 13.71 3.94 -15.73
N GLY A 105 14.60 3.09 -16.28
CA GLY A 105 14.48 2.49 -17.60
C GLY A 105 13.54 1.28 -17.68
N ASP A 106 13.17 0.69 -16.54
CA ASP A 106 12.31 -0.51 -16.52
C ASP A 106 10.88 -0.17 -16.94
N LYS A 107 10.48 -0.72 -18.11
CA LYS A 107 9.16 -0.48 -18.71
C LYS A 107 8.03 -1.16 -17.93
N LYS A 108 8.29 -2.32 -17.34
CA LYS A 108 7.31 -3.04 -16.53
C LYS A 108 7.01 -2.26 -15.26
N GLU A 109 8.04 -1.87 -14.53
CA GLU A 109 7.90 -1.04 -13.31
C GLU A 109 7.23 0.31 -13.63
N ALA A 110 7.55 0.92 -14.79
CA ALA A 110 6.89 2.15 -15.22
C ALA A 110 5.38 1.96 -15.47
N ALA A 111 4.97 0.87 -16.09
CA ALA A 111 3.55 0.57 -16.35
C ALA A 111 2.79 0.27 -15.06
N GLU A 112 3.39 -0.52 -14.14
CA GLU A 112 2.81 -0.80 -12.83
C GLU A 112 2.68 0.48 -11.99
N HIS A 113 3.71 1.35 -12.01
CA HIS A 113 3.67 2.63 -11.31
C HIS A 113 2.57 3.55 -11.86
N ALA A 114 2.40 3.63 -13.19
CA ALA A 114 1.33 4.40 -13.81
C ALA A 114 -0.06 3.91 -13.35
N THR A 115 -0.25 2.60 -13.26
CA THR A 115 -1.51 2.00 -12.79
C THR A 115 -1.80 2.39 -11.34
N ILE A 116 -0.80 2.29 -10.46
CA ILE A 116 -0.97 2.66 -9.03
C ILE A 116 -1.24 4.16 -8.88
N VAL A 117 -0.55 5.02 -9.65
CA VAL A 117 -0.80 6.47 -9.64
C VAL A 117 -2.24 6.79 -10.04
N ASP A 118 -2.78 6.12 -11.07
CA ASP A 118 -4.16 6.34 -11.50
C ASP A 118 -5.18 5.85 -10.47
N LEU A 119 -4.93 4.71 -9.83
CA LEU A 119 -5.76 4.20 -8.73
C LEU A 119 -5.83 5.18 -7.56
N ILE A 120 -4.68 5.69 -7.12
CA ILE A 120 -4.62 6.65 -6.01
C ILE A 120 -5.25 7.99 -6.42
N ARG A 121 -5.08 8.43 -7.66
CA ARG A 121 -5.79 9.60 -8.19
C ARG A 121 -7.30 9.45 -8.10
N ASN A 122 -7.81 8.28 -8.48
CA ASN A 122 -9.22 7.94 -8.35
C ASN A 122 -9.70 7.94 -6.89
N ASP A 123 -8.94 7.35 -5.98
CA ASP A 123 -9.28 7.35 -4.55
C ASP A 123 -9.35 8.77 -3.99
N LEU A 124 -8.37 9.63 -4.29
CA LEU A 124 -8.37 11.03 -3.88
C LEU A 124 -9.55 11.81 -4.46
N SER A 125 -9.95 11.52 -5.70
CA SER A 125 -11.07 12.20 -6.36
C SER A 125 -12.44 11.93 -5.71
N ARG A 126 -12.54 10.91 -4.85
CA ARG A 126 -13.75 10.65 -4.06
C ARG A 126 -13.97 11.68 -2.94
N VAL A 127 -12.89 12.31 -2.48
CA VAL A 127 -12.89 13.17 -1.27
C VAL A 127 -12.34 14.57 -1.51
N ALA A 128 -11.72 14.83 -2.66
CA ALA A 128 -11.06 16.08 -2.98
C ALA A 128 -11.35 16.54 -4.42
N GLU A 129 -11.28 17.85 -4.63
CA GLU A 129 -11.38 18.50 -5.93
C GLU A 129 -9.98 18.83 -6.47
N HIS A 130 -9.88 19.07 -7.78
CA HIS A 130 -8.64 19.49 -8.46
C HIS A 130 -7.46 18.52 -8.20
N VAL A 131 -7.76 17.22 -8.27
CA VAL A 131 -6.74 16.21 -8.05
C VAL A 131 -5.72 16.21 -9.20
N SER A 132 -4.44 16.35 -8.86
CA SER A 132 -3.32 16.41 -9.81
C SER A 132 -2.16 15.54 -9.36
N VAL A 133 -1.35 15.14 -10.32
CA VAL A 133 -0.04 14.51 -10.08
C VAL A 133 1.00 15.62 -10.09
N ASP A 134 1.47 16.03 -8.93
CA ASP A 134 2.38 17.17 -8.78
C ASP A 134 3.81 16.80 -9.14
N LYS A 135 4.20 15.55 -8.82
CA LYS A 135 5.48 14.96 -9.24
C LYS A 135 5.25 13.53 -9.67
N TYR A 136 5.74 13.17 -10.83
CA TYR A 136 5.58 11.83 -11.37
C TYR A 136 6.91 11.08 -11.39
N ARG A 137 6.92 9.88 -10.79
CA ARG A 137 7.99 8.87 -10.86
C ARG A 137 9.38 9.45 -10.57
N TYR A 138 9.54 10.09 -9.41
CA TYR A 138 10.83 10.55 -8.90
C TYR A 138 11.47 9.45 -8.02
N LEU A 139 12.79 9.57 -7.80
CA LEU A 139 13.54 8.62 -6.97
C LEU A 139 13.54 9.05 -5.50
N ASP A 140 13.23 8.11 -4.63
CA ASP A 140 13.42 8.19 -3.19
C ASP A 140 14.50 7.21 -2.74
N VAL A 141 15.33 7.61 -1.78
CA VAL A 141 16.28 6.74 -1.09
C VAL A 141 15.68 6.29 0.23
N LEU A 142 15.55 4.99 0.42
CA LEU A 142 15.09 4.41 1.67
C LEU A 142 16.27 3.74 2.38
N HIS A 143 16.56 4.23 3.58
CA HIS A 143 17.60 3.65 4.44
C HIS A 143 17.04 2.44 5.17
N THR A 144 17.62 1.28 4.95
CA THR A 144 17.24 0.05 5.65
C THR A 144 18.41 -0.51 6.46
N ASN A 145 18.12 -1.43 7.38
CA ASN A 145 19.15 -2.12 8.16
C ASN A 145 20.02 -3.09 7.33
N LYS A 146 19.67 -3.32 6.05
CA LYS A 146 20.43 -4.16 5.11
C LYS A 146 21.16 -3.34 4.01
N GLY A 147 21.07 -2.01 4.06
CA GLY A 147 21.60 -1.11 3.05
C GLY A 147 20.53 -0.18 2.48
N ASP A 148 20.93 0.72 1.63
CA ASP A 148 20.03 1.68 0.99
C ASP A 148 19.38 1.07 -0.24
N ILE A 149 18.10 1.38 -0.43
CA ILE A 149 17.35 1.01 -1.63
C ILE A 149 16.82 2.27 -2.31
N LEU A 150 16.81 2.25 -3.63
CA LEU A 150 16.11 3.24 -4.45
C LEU A 150 14.70 2.77 -4.74
N GLN A 151 13.77 3.68 -4.65
CA GLN A 151 12.37 3.42 -4.96
C GLN A 151 11.78 4.55 -5.78
N THR A 152 10.92 4.24 -6.77
CA THR A 152 10.19 5.28 -7.49
C THR A 152 8.92 5.66 -6.73
N SER A 153 8.69 6.97 -6.60
CA SER A 153 7.54 7.57 -5.94
C SER A 153 6.85 8.59 -6.85
N SER A 154 5.59 8.87 -6.58
CA SER A 154 4.90 10.03 -7.15
C SER A 154 4.21 10.81 -6.04
N GLU A 155 3.97 12.10 -6.26
CA GLU A 155 3.21 12.97 -5.36
C GLU A 155 1.91 13.36 -6.05
N ILE A 156 0.78 13.03 -5.41
CA ILE A 156 -0.55 13.35 -5.89
C ILE A 156 -1.21 14.21 -4.82
N SER A 157 -1.85 15.29 -5.23
CA SER A 157 -2.58 16.15 -4.30
C SER A 157 -3.99 16.45 -4.78
N GLY A 158 -4.83 16.88 -3.82
CA GLY A 158 -6.17 17.36 -4.09
C GLY A 158 -6.62 18.36 -3.02
N LYS A 159 -7.56 19.22 -3.35
CA LYS A 159 -8.12 20.21 -2.45
C LYS A 159 -9.33 19.63 -1.71
N LEU A 160 -9.28 19.60 -0.39
CA LEU A 160 -10.39 19.17 0.45
C LEU A 160 -11.49 20.25 0.53
N PRO A 161 -12.76 19.86 0.68
CA PRO A 161 -13.86 20.80 0.85
C PRO A 161 -13.73 21.59 2.14
N THR A 162 -14.35 22.77 2.17
CA THR A 162 -14.38 23.61 3.38
C THR A 162 -15.03 22.84 4.54
N GLY A 163 -14.44 22.92 5.72
CA GLY A 163 -14.95 22.22 6.91
C GLY A 163 -14.53 20.75 7.03
N TYR A 164 -13.62 20.27 6.17
CA TYR A 164 -13.13 18.90 6.17
C TYR A 164 -12.64 18.39 7.53
N GLN A 165 -12.19 19.30 8.40
CA GLN A 165 -11.67 18.95 9.73
C GLN A 165 -12.70 18.20 10.60
N LYS A 166 -13.99 18.42 10.36
CA LYS A 166 -15.10 17.75 11.06
C LYS A 166 -15.44 16.39 10.45
N HIS A 167 -14.84 16.04 9.30
CA HIS A 167 -15.19 14.89 8.47
C HIS A 167 -13.97 14.00 8.14
N ILE A 168 -12.90 14.08 8.93
CA ILE A 168 -11.68 13.29 8.68
C ILE A 168 -11.98 11.79 8.64
N GLY A 169 -12.83 11.28 9.55
CA GLY A 169 -13.25 9.88 9.55
C GLY A 169 -13.93 9.47 8.24
N ASN A 170 -14.86 10.28 7.74
CA ASN A 170 -15.55 10.02 6.47
C ASN A 170 -14.60 10.07 5.26
N ILE A 171 -13.60 10.97 5.29
CA ILE A 171 -12.56 11.05 4.25
C ILE A 171 -11.75 9.76 4.22
N LEU A 172 -11.31 9.27 5.39
CA LEU A 172 -10.55 8.03 5.48
C LEU A 172 -11.40 6.82 5.07
N ASP A 173 -12.64 6.74 5.51
CA ASP A 173 -13.58 5.65 5.19
C ASP A 173 -13.83 5.57 3.67
N ALA A 174 -14.06 6.71 3.02
CA ALA A 174 -14.28 6.76 1.57
C ALA A 174 -13.05 6.32 0.74
N MET A 175 -11.84 6.45 1.29
CA MET A 175 -10.59 6.05 0.64
C MET A 175 -10.17 4.62 0.95
N LEU A 176 -10.63 4.07 2.07
CA LEU A 176 -10.29 2.71 2.50
C LEU A 176 -11.23 1.66 1.84
N PRO A 177 -10.72 0.44 1.65
CA PRO A 177 -9.31 0.11 1.65
C PRO A 177 -8.58 0.76 0.47
N ALA A 178 -7.29 1.06 0.64
CA ALA A 178 -6.51 1.78 -0.38
C ALA A 178 -6.44 1.00 -1.70
N GLY A 179 -6.58 1.69 -2.85
CA GLY A 179 -6.51 1.08 -4.17
C GLY A 179 -5.19 0.37 -4.44
N SER A 180 -4.08 0.86 -3.88
CA SER A 180 -2.77 0.22 -3.93
C SER A 180 -2.71 -1.16 -3.25
N ILE A 181 -3.63 -1.43 -2.32
CA ILE A 181 -3.73 -2.71 -1.61
C ILE A 181 -4.77 -3.61 -2.24
N THR A 182 -5.89 -3.05 -2.70
CA THR A 182 -6.99 -3.85 -3.25
C THR A 182 -6.80 -4.20 -4.72
N GLY A 183 -6.43 -3.22 -5.55
CA GLY A 183 -6.31 -3.38 -7.01
C GLY A 183 -7.38 -2.64 -7.80
N ALA A 184 -7.60 -3.04 -9.06
CA ALA A 184 -8.49 -2.35 -9.99
C ALA A 184 -9.30 -3.31 -10.89
N PRO A 185 -10.60 -3.02 -11.10
CA PRO A 185 -11.45 -2.02 -10.45
C PRO A 185 -11.69 -2.36 -8.97
N LYS A 186 -11.68 -1.35 -8.08
CA LYS A 186 -11.65 -1.55 -6.63
C LYS A 186 -12.77 -2.46 -6.12
N ASP A 187 -14.02 -2.13 -6.41
CA ASP A 187 -15.18 -2.84 -5.87
C ASP A 187 -15.19 -4.32 -6.33
N LYS A 188 -14.96 -4.56 -7.63
CA LYS A 188 -14.91 -5.93 -8.16
C LYS A 188 -13.71 -6.73 -7.64
N THR A 189 -12.57 -6.09 -7.50
CA THR A 189 -11.37 -6.73 -6.96
C THR A 189 -11.56 -7.07 -5.48
N MET A 190 -12.26 -6.24 -4.71
CA MET A 190 -12.62 -6.52 -3.32
C MET A 190 -13.51 -7.77 -3.20
N GLU A 191 -14.49 -7.94 -4.10
CA GLU A 191 -15.30 -9.18 -4.13
C GLU A 191 -14.42 -10.41 -4.36
N ILE A 192 -13.50 -10.35 -5.36
CA ILE A 192 -12.59 -11.44 -5.68
C ILE A 192 -11.65 -11.78 -4.51
N ILE A 193 -11.11 -10.77 -3.84
CA ILE A 193 -10.26 -10.97 -2.65
C ILE A 193 -11.07 -11.65 -1.55
N ASN A 194 -12.28 -11.18 -1.28
CA ASN A 194 -13.14 -11.75 -0.23
C ASN A 194 -13.57 -13.19 -0.51
N GLU A 195 -13.63 -13.60 -1.79
CA GLU A 195 -13.88 -15.00 -2.19
C GLU A 195 -12.61 -15.86 -2.04
N SER A 196 -11.42 -15.24 -2.06
CA SER A 196 -10.14 -15.93 -2.12
C SER A 196 -9.42 -16.03 -0.77
N GLU A 197 -9.65 -15.11 0.16
CA GLU A 197 -9.01 -15.01 1.47
C GLU A 197 -9.93 -15.51 2.61
#